data_fc53b97b00b0b786cab41a13b8505848
#
_entry.id   fc53b97b00b0b786cab41a13b8505848
#
_cell.length_a   1.000
_cell.length_b   1.000
_cell.length_c   1.000
_cell.angle_alpha   90.00
_cell.angle_beta   90.00
_cell.angle_gamma   90.00
#
_symmetry.space_group_name_H-M   'P 1'
#
loop_
_entity.id
_entity.type
_entity.pdbx_description
1 polymer ?
#
loop_
_entity_poly.entity_id
_entity_poly.type
_entity_poly.pdbx_seq_one_letter_code
_entity_poly.pdbx_strand_id
1 'polypeptide(L)'
;DIYNIRHFDTDEELLRVENFSDSKHFKNINFTLHKGEILGFAGLVGAGRSEVMRALTAVEKRLSGDVYLKGKKVHLSNPTDALKHGIGFLTEDRRTDGCALKLDIKTNVNMSSYDMISKAGCLNLRKEKKRAEEFSRSVNVKTPSISQLVGNLSGGNQQKVVIAKLLCRDPEILIFDEPTVGIDVGAKQEIFKLIERLTERGRGVILISSYLPEVM
;
A
#
# COMPACT_ATOMS: atom_id res chain seq x y z
N ASP A 1 -16.72 -8.16 18.22
CA ASP A 1 -16.57 -8.40 16.76
C ASP A 1 -15.95 -7.15 16.15
N ILE A 2 -14.60 -7.13 16.06
CA ILE A 2 -13.87 -5.93 15.66
C ILE A 2 -13.60 -5.92 14.14
N TYR A 3 -13.75 -7.05 13.46
CA TYR A 3 -13.41 -7.18 12.04
C TYR A 3 -14.47 -8.01 11.30
N ASN A 4 -15.37 -7.34 10.61
CA ASN A 4 -16.25 -7.96 9.63
C ASN A 4 -15.49 -8.04 8.31
N ILE A 5 -14.79 -9.15 8.05
CA ILE A 5 -14.25 -9.46 6.73
C ILE A 5 -15.45 -9.75 5.85
N ARG A 6 -15.87 -8.77 5.05
CA ARG A 6 -16.88 -8.99 4.02
C ARG A 6 -16.17 -9.56 2.80
N HIS A 7 -16.42 -10.82 2.51
CA HIS A 7 -16.15 -11.36 1.18
C HIS A 7 -17.11 -10.71 0.20
N PHE A 8 -16.58 -9.88 -0.68
CA PHE A 8 -17.32 -9.45 -1.84
C PHE A 8 -17.21 -10.57 -2.88
N ASP A 9 -18.34 -11.16 -3.20
CA ASP A 9 -18.49 -12.21 -4.22
C ASP A 9 -18.28 -11.57 -5.60
N THR A 10 -17.03 -11.39 -6.02
CA THR A 10 -16.72 -10.99 -7.39
C THR A 10 -15.73 -11.99 -7.97
N ASP A 11 -16.09 -12.61 -9.08
CA ASP A 11 -15.20 -13.48 -9.86
C ASP A 11 -14.12 -12.71 -10.64
N GLU A 12 -14.02 -11.37 -10.48
CA GLU A 12 -13.08 -10.55 -11.23
C GLU A 12 -11.67 -10.64 -10.62
N GLU A 13 -10.81 -11.45 -11.25
CA GLU A 13 -9.40 -11.58 -10.90
C GLU A 13 -8.65 -10.27 -11.15
N LEU A 14 -8.02 -9.70 -10.13
CA LEU A 14 -7.11 -8.56 -10.25
C LEU A 14 -5.66 -8.99 -10.34
N LEU A 15 -5.25 -9.95 -9.50
CA LEU A 15 -3.88 -10.43 -9.41
C LEU A 15 -3.88 -11.94 -9.24
N ARG A 16 -3.01 -12.61 -9.97
CA ARG A 16 -2.70 -14.02 -9.76
C ARG A 16 -1.20 -14.23 -9.80
N VAL A 17 -0.70 -14.95 -8.81
CA VAL A 17 0.71 -15.28 -8.63
C VAL A 17 0.85 -16.79 -8.67
N GLU A 18 1.77 -17.29 -9.50
CA GLU A 18 1.98 -18.72 -9.71
C GLU A 18 3.44 -19.13 -9.56
N ASN A 19 3.69 -20.22 -8.80
CA ASN A 19 5.00 -20.83 -8.61
C ASN A 19 6.08 -19.83 -8.17
N PHE A 20 5.69 -18.83 -7.38
CA PHE A 20 6.54 -17.71 -7.01
C PHE A 20 7.54 -18.14 -5.94
N SER A 21 8.83 -17.92 -6.20
CA SER A 21 9.90 -18.33 -5.31
C SER A 21 11.02 -17.30 -5.28
N ASP A 22 11.68 -17.18 -4.13
CA ASP A 22 12.97 -16.52 -4.02
C ASP A 22 14.09 -17.53 -3.69
N SER A 23 15.30 -17.03 -3.44
CA SER A 23 16.45 -17.89 -3.16
C SER A 23 16.55 -18.36 -1.70
N LYS A 24 15.75 -17.78 -0.76
CA LYS A 24 15.99 -17.95 0.69
C LYS A 24 14.74 -18.06 1.55
N HIS A 25 13.70 -17.24 1.30
CA HIS A 25 12.64 -17.00 2.28
C HIS A 25 11.32 -17.70 1.96
N PHE A 26 11.01 -17.89 0.65
CA PHE A 26 9.76 -18.52 0.25
C PHE A 26 9.92 -19.34 -1.03
N LYS A 27 9.06 -20.35 -1.18
CA LYS A 27 9.10 -21.27 -2.32
C LYS A 27 7.69 -21.69 -2.73
N ASN A 28 7.44 -21.66 -4.04
CA ASN A 28 6.21 -22.15 -4.68
C ASN A 28 4.94 -21.50 -4.11
N ILE A 29 4.97 -20.19 -3.91
CA ILE A 29 3.80 -19.42 -3.46
C ILE A 29 2.83 -19.24 -4.62
N ASN A 30 1.56 -19.54 -4.35
CA ASN A 30 0.46 -19.40 -5.29
C ASN A 30 -0.71 -18.74 -4.57
N PHE A 31 -1.28 -17.69 -5.16
CA PHE A 31 -2.49 -17.06 -4.66
C PHE A 31 -3.15 -16.21 -5.76
N THR A 32 -4.44 -15.93 -5.54
CA THR A 32 -5.23 -15.03 -6.38
C THR A 32 -5.88 -13.98 -5.49
N LEU A 33 -5.96 -12.76 -5.99
CA LEU A 33 -6.66 -11.64 -5.37
C LEU A 33 -7.75 -11.15 -6.32
N HIS A 34 -8.97 -11.04 -5.81
CA HIS A 34 -10.13 -10.56 -6.56
C HIS A 34 -10.47 -9.11 -6.22
N LYS A 35 -11.27 -8.52 -7.05
CA LYS A 35 -11.79 -7.17 -6.86
C LYS A 35 -12.67 -7.09 -5.60
N GLY A 36 -12.39 -6.10 -4.73
CA GLY A 36 -13.13 -5.94 -3.48
C GLY A 36 -12.75 -6.95 -2.39
N GLU A 37 -11.73 -7.78 -2.60
CA GLU A 37 -11.26 -8.77 -1.64
C GLU A 37 -10.19 -8.17 -0.72
N ILE A 38 -10.18 -8.64 0.55
CA ILE A 38 -9.04 -8.49 1.46
C ILE A 38 -8.43 -9.88 1.62
N LEU A 39 -7.24 -10.07 1.03
CA LEU A 39 -6.47 -11.30 1.16
C LEU A 39 -5.46 -11.16 2.29
N GLY A 40 -5.65 -11.92 3.36
CA GLY A 40 -4.81 -11.88 4.56
C GLY A 40 -3.59 -12.80 4.49
N PHE A 41 -2.42 -12.26 4.81
CA PHE A 41 -1.18 -13.02 5.02
C PHE A 41 -0.83 -13.01 6.50
N ALA A 42 -1.20 -14.07 7.21
CA ALA A 42 -0.90 -14.27 8.62
C ALA A 42 0.30 -15.19 8.82
N GLY A 43 1.04 -15.01 9.91
CA GLY A 43 2.14 -15.90 10.29
C GLY A 43 3.11 -15.24 11.27
N LEU A 44 4.07 -16.00 11.74
CA LEU A 44 5.11 -15.50 12.64
C LEU A 44 6.06 -14.52 11.93
N VAL A 45 6.69 -13.65 12.70
CA VAL A 45 7.77 -12.79 12.21
C VAL A 45 8.87 -13.66 11.59
N GLY A 46 9.35 -13.29 10.41
CA GLY A 46 10.34 -14.07 9.66
C GLY A 46 9.76 -15.22 8.81
N ALA A 47 8.44 -15.34 8.69
CA ALA A 47 7.79 -16.37 7.86
C ALA A 47 7.83 -16.07 6.33
N GLY A 48 8.54 -15.04 5.90
CA GLY A 48 8.69 -14.70 4.47
C GLY A 48 7.54 -13.91 3.85
N ARG A 49 6.58 -13.45 4.64
CA ARG A 49 5.37 -12.73 4.15
C ARG A 49 5.71 -11.42 3.45
N SER A 50 6.49 -10.57 4.12
CA SER A 50 6.94 -9.28 3.57
C SER A 50 7.86 -9.47 2.37
N GLU A 51 8.71 -10.49 2.39
CA GLU A 51 9.63 -10.85 1.30
C GLU A 51 8.87 -11.23 0.03
N VAL A 52 7.76 -11.96 0.15
CA VAL A 52 6.87 -12.27 -0.99
C VAL A 52 6.38 -10.98 -1.65
N MET A 53 5.93 -9.99 -0.85
CA MET A 53 5.41 -8.74 -1.39
C MET A 53 6.50 -7.81 -1.92
N ARG A 54 7.67 -7.80 -1.29
CA ARG A 54 8.87 -7.08 -1.78
C ARG A 54 9.32 -7.64 -3.14
N ALA A 55 9.30 -8.97 -3.30
CA ALA A 55 9.60 -9.61 -4.57
C ALA A 55 8.48 -9.39 -5.61
N LEU A 56 7.21 -9.43 -5.23
CA LEU A 56 6.07 -9.15 -6.10
C LEU A 56 6.13 -7.74 -6.69
N THR A 57 6.48 -6.76 -5.86
CA THR A 57 6.60 -5.35 -6.26
C THR A 57 7.98 -5.00 -6.83
N ALA A 58 8.83 -5.99 -7.04
CA ALA A 58 10.19 -5.85 -7.56
C ALA A 58 11.11 -4.91 -6.74
N VAL A 59 10.84 -4.77 -5.43
CA VAL A 59 11.76 -4.18 -4.45
C VAL A 59 12.93 -5.14 -4.25
N GLU A 60 12.64 -6.45 -4.25
CA GLU A 60 13.63 -7.52 -4.21
C GLU A 60 13.52 -8.43 -5.42
N LYS A 61 14.60 -9.14 -5.72
CA LYS A 61 14.63 -10.06 -6.87
C LYS A 61 13.94 -11.37 -6.51
N ARG A 62 13.03 -11.82 -7.38
CA ARG A 62 12.51 -13.19 -7.36
C ARG A 62 13.44 -14.15 -8.12
N LEU A 63 13.41 -15.42 -7.77
CA LEU A 63 14.10 -16.49 -8.50
C LEU A 63 13.25 -17.00 -9.68
N SER A 64 11.96 -17.26 -9.42
CA SER A 64 11.03 -17.82 -10.41
C SER A 64 9.59 -17.44 -10.12
N GLY A 65 8.71 -17.82 -11.01
CA GLY A 65 7.26 -17.64 -10.89
C GLY A 65 6.71 -16.52 -11.77
N ASP A 66 5.42 -16.57 -11.96
CA ASP A 66 4.69 -15.72 -12.87
C ASP A 66 3.68 -14.84 -12.14
N VAL A 67 3.51 -13.62 -12.63
CA VAL A 67 2.56 -12.64 -12.14
C VAL A 67 1.60 -12.29 -13.26
N TYR A 68 0.30 -12.35 -12.96
CA TYR A 68 -0.76 -11.99 -13.89
C TYR A 68 -1.60 -10.87 -13.30
N LEU A 69 -1.87 -9.85 -14.07
CA LEU A 69 -2.81 -8.77 -13.76
C LEU A 69 -3.99 -8.84 -14.72
N LYS A 70 -5.19 -9.03 -14.18
CA LYS A 70 -6.44 -9.20 -14.96
C LYS A 70 -6.26 -10.25 -16.07
N GLY A 71 -5.71 -11.41 -15.70
CA GLY A 71 -5.46 -12.53 -16.61
C GLY A 71 -4.28 -12.35 -17.57
N LYS A 72 -3.61 -11.20 -17.60
CA LYS A 72 -2.45 -10.95 -18.48
C LYS A 72 -1.15 -11.10 -17.72
N LYS A 73 -0.23 -11.91 -18.24
CA LYS A 73 1.11 -12.07 -17.68
C LYS A 73 1.88 -10.76 -17.78
N VAL A 74 2.47 -10.33 -16.68
CA VAL A 74 3.27 -9.10 -16.59
C VAL A 74 4.67 -9.39 -16.07
N HIS A 75 5.61 -8.55 -16.49
CA HIS A 75 6.96 -8.56 -15.93
C HIS A 75 7.23 -7.24 -15.23
N LEU A 76 7.38 -7.31 -13.91
CA LEU A 76 7.68 -6.15 -13.07
C LEU A 76 9.19 -6.12 -12.83
N SER A 77 9.87 -5.10 -13.35
CA SER A 77 11.34 -4.98 -13.32
C SER A 77 11.85 -4.16 -12.15
N ASN A 78 11.00 -3.29 -11.61
CA ASN A 78 11.32 -2.37 -10.51
C ASN A 78 10.04 -1.87 -9.82
N PRO A 79 10.14 -1.21 -8.65
CA PRO A 79 8.95 -0.71 -7.93
C PRO A 79 8.11 0.31 -8.71
N THR A 80 8.75 1.10 -9.58
CA THR A 80 8.03 2.05 -10.43
C THR A 80 7.14 1.35 -11.46
N ASP A 81 7.57 0.21 -11.97
CA ASP A 81 6.75 -0.61 -12.87
C ASP A 81 5.54 -1.19 -12.12
N ALA A 82 5.71 -1.67 -10.89
CA ALA A 82 4.60 -2.13 -10.07
C ALA A 82 3.56 -1.01 -9.86
N LEU A 83 4.01 0.20 -9.50
CA LEU A 83 3.14 1.37 -9.36
C LEU A 83 2.40 1.73 -10.66
N LYS A 84 3.08 1.69 -11.82
CA LYS A 84 2.46 1.95 -13.13
C LYS A 84 1.43 0.90 -13.51
N HIS A 85 1.59 -0.33 -13.04
CA HIS A 85 0.64 -1.42 -13.21
C HIS A 85 -0.49 -1.42 -12.17
N GLY A 86 -0.58 -0.37 -11.35
CA GLY A 86 -1.64 -0.20 -10.36
C GLY A 86 -1.46 -1.01 -9.09
N ILE A 87 -0.23 -1.43 -8.77
CA ILE A 87 0.10 -2.10 -7.51
C ILE A 87 0.78 -1.10 -6.58
N GLY A 88 0.14 -0.80 -5.47
CA GLY A 88 0.68 0.06 -4.43
C GLY A 88 1.15 -0.76 -3.22
N PHE A 89 2.33 -0.47 -2.68
CA PHE A 89 2.92 -1.18 -1.55
C PHE A 89 3.25 -0.22 -0.41
N LEU A 90 2.66 -0.47 0.74
CA LEU A 90 2.98 0.17 2.01
C LEU A 90 3.84 -0.79 2.82
N THR A 91 5.08 -0.37 3.10
CA THR A 91 6.09 -1.15 3.82
C THR A 91 5.89 -1.07 5.33
N GLU A 92 6.38 -2.07 6.07
CA GLU A 92 6.34 -2.13 7.54
C GLU A 92 7.01 -0.91 8.18
N ASP A 93 8.23 -0.53 7.74
CA ASP A 93 8.96 0.61 8.30
C ASP A 93 8.60 1.92 7.60
N ARG A 94 7.56 2.60 8.16
CA ARG A 94 7.15 3.92 7.67
C ARG A 94 8.21 5.00 7.77
N ARG A 95 9.16 4.88 8.71
CA ARG A 95 10.14 5.94 8.99
C ARG A 95 11.33 5.91 8.03
N THR A 96 11.73 4.71 7.62
CA THR A 96 12.87 4.51 6.71
C THR A 96 12.40 4.48 5.26
N ASP A 97 11.33 3.74 4.98
CA ASP A 97 10.87 3.45 3.61
C ASP A 97 9.57 4.19 3.26
N GLY A 98 8.76 4.50 4.26
CA GLY A 98 7.41 5.03 4.03
C GLY A 98 7.37 6.53 3.76
N CYS A 99 8.07 7.36 4.52
CA CYS A 99 8.01 8.82 4.40
C CYS A 99 9.33 9.51 4.71
N ALA A 100 9.52 10.68 4.10
CA ALA A 100 10.64 11.57 4.38
C ALA A 100 10.27 12.51 5.55
N LEU A 101 10.69 12.15 6.77
CA LEU A 101 10.31 12.85 8.01
C LEU A 101 10.69 14.34 8.04
N LYS A 102 11.75 14.72 7.33
CA LYS A 102 12.27 16.11 7.24
C LYS A 102 11.56 16.96 6.17
N LEU A 103 10.64 16.37 5.40
CA LEU A 103 9.85 17.05 4.40
C LEU A 103 8.40 17.26 4.88
N ASP A 104 7.72 18.24 4.28
CA ASP A 104 6.33 18.53 4.60
C ASP A 104 5.37 17.43 4.07
N ILE A 105 4.12 17.46 4.55
CA ILE A 105 3.07 16.54 4.15
C ILE A 105 2.82 16.65 2.65
N LYS A 106 2.79 17.86 2.10
CA LYS A 106 2.53 18.11 0.68
C LYS A 106 3.54 17.38 -0.22
N THR A 107 4.82 17.50 0.10
CA THR A 107 5.90 16.82 -0.62
C THR A 107 5.82 15.32 -0.48
N ASN A 108 5.61 14.81 0.75
CA ASN A 108 5.48 13.37 1.00
C ASN A 108 4.32 12.75 0.21
N VAL A 109 3.15 13.37 0.23
CA VAL A 109 1.96 12.86 -0.47
C VAL A 109 2.18 12.78 -1.98
N ASN A 110 2.88 13.73 -2.57
CA ASN A 110 3.07 13.78 -4.03
C ASN A 110 4.33 13.08 -4.54
N MET A 111 5.31 12.72 -3.67
CA MET A 111 6.64 12.27 -4.13
C MET A 111 6.63 11.05 -5.04
N SER A 112 5.65 10.15 -4.92
CA SER A 112 5.51 8.98 -5.81
C SER A 112 4.76 9.30 -7.12
N SER A 113 4.26 10.52 -7.31
CA SER A 113 3.35 10.88 -8.39
C SER A 113 3.66 12.25 -9.05
N TYR A 114 4.88 12.77 -8.91
CA TYR A 114 5.28 14.02 -9.54
C TYR A 114 5.20 13.98 -11.06
N ASP A 115 5.41 12.84 -11.68
CA ASP A 115 5.21 12.60 -13.12
C ASP A 115 3.79 12.94 -13.59
N MET A 116 2.77 12.74 -12.74
CA MET A 116 1.36 13.03 -13.05
C MET A 116 1.01 14.52 -12.98
N ILE A 117 1.83 15.32 -12.32
CA ILE A 117 1.60 16.75 -12.10
C ILE A 117 2.72 17.65 -12.66
N SER A 118 3.67 17.06 -13.38
CA SER A 118 4.73 17.78 -14.09
C SER A 118 4.48 17.73 -15.60
N LYS A 119 4.83 18.80 -16.30
CA LYS A 119 4.80 18.87 -17.75
C LYS A 119 6.06 19.57 -18.25
N ALA A 120 6.77 18.97 -19.20
CA ALA A 120 8.02 19.49 -19.75
C ALA A 120 9.06 19.90 -18.67
N GLY A 121 9.19 19.09 -17.61
CA GLY A 121 10.11 19.36 -16.50
C GLY A 121 9.62 20.38 -15.46
N CYS A 122 8.46 21.03 -15.69
CA CYS A 122 7.91 22.02 -14.76
C CYS A 122 6.82 21.40 -13.88
N LEU A 123 6.97 21.51 -12.57
CA LEU A 123 5.99 21.06 -11.58
C LEU A 123 4.82 22.05 -11.47
N ASN A 124 3.59 21.55 -11.51
CA ASN A 124 2.39 22.35 -11.26
C ASN A 124 2.12 22.47 -9.76
N LEU A 125 2.60 23.54 -9.14
CA LEU A 125 2.47 23.78 -7.69
C LEU A 125 1.00 23.87 -7.20
N ARG A 126 0.08 24.34 -8.03
CA ARG A 126 -1.35 24.40 -7.68
C ARG A 126 -1.94 22.98 -7.61
N LYS A 127 -1.61 22.13 -8.57
CA LYS A 127 -2.03 20.72 -8.57
C LYS A 127 -1.40 19.97 -7.41
N GLU A 128 -0.10 20.19 -7.13
CA GLU A 128 0.59 19.60 -5.99
C GLU A 128 -0.12 19.90 -4.69
N LYS A 129 -0.43 21.18 -4.42
CA LYS A 129 -1.15 21.60 -3.21
C LYS A 129 -2.54 20.96 -3.13
N LYS A 130 -3.33 21.07 -4.21
CA LYS A 130 -4.70 20.54 -4.26
C LYS A 130 -4.74 19.04 -3.97
N ARG A 131 -3.86 18.26 -4.61
CA ARG A 131 -3.76 16.80 -4.39
C ARG A 131 -3.38 16.47 -2.95
N ALA A 132 -2.39 17.15 -2.38
CA ALA A 132 -2.00 16.92 -1.00
C ALA A 132 -3.15 17.20 -0.02
N GLU A 133 -3.90 18.28 -0.21
CA GLU A 133 -5.08 18.59 0.60
C GLU A 133 -6.18 17.53 0.45
N GLU A 134 -6.46 17.10 -0.78
CA GLU A 134 -7.47 16.10 -1.10
C GLU A 134 -7.14 14.74 -0.48
N PHE A 135 -5.95 14.21 -0.75
CA PHE A 135 -5.56 12.89 -0.26
C PHE A 135 -5.32 12.87 1.25
N SER A 136 -4.74 13.93 1.84
CA SER A 136 -4.63 14.03 3.31
C SER A 136 -6.00 14.05 3.99
N ARG A 137 -6.98 14.73 3.40
CA ARG A 137 -8.36 14.76 3.90
C ARG A 137 -9.04 13.40 3.74
N SER A 138 -8.85 12.71 2.62
CA SER A 138 -9.50 11.41 2.34
C SER A 138 -9.11 10.32 3.35
N VAL A 139 -7.91 10.41 3.92
CA VAL A 139 -7.41 9.50 4.97
C VAL A 139 -7.44 10.13 6.37
N ASN A 140 -8.02 11.29 6.51
CA ASN A 140 -8.18 12.01 7.78
C ASN A 140 -6.84 12.26 8.52
N VAL A 141 -5.85 12.83 7.81
CA VAL A 141 -4.62 13.31 8.46
C VAL A 141 -4.93 14.48 9.36
N LYS A 142 -4.68 14.34 10.65
CA LYS A 142 -4.87 15.44 11.64
C LYS A 142 -3.64 16.36 11.62
N THR A 143 -3.75 17.50 10.99
CA THR A 143 -2.69 18.50 10.86
C THR A 143 -3.28 19.90 10.72
N PRO A 144 -2.62 20.95 11.27
CA PRO A 144 -3.03 22.34 11.03
C PRO A 144 -2.75 22.79 9.58
N SER A 145 -1.77 22.19 8.90
CA SER A 145 -1.37 22.56 7.53
C SER A 145 -0.64 21.44 6.85
N ILE A 146 -0.80 21.31 5.52
CA ILE A 146 -0.01 20.39 4.68
C ILE A 146 1.47 20.81 4.56
N SER A 147 1.83 22.00 5.03
CA SER A 147 3.23 22.47 5.11
C SER A 147 3.92 22.01 6.41
N GLN A 148 3.21 21.29 7.29
CA GLN A 148 3.83 20.72 8.49
C GLN A 148 4.77 19.58 8.12
N LEU A 149 5.95 19.52 8.78
CA LEU A 149 6.90 18.42 8.62
C LEU A 149 6.27 17.11 9.13
N VAL A 150 6.42 16.04 8.36
CA VAL A 150 5.87 14.72 8.74
C VAL A 150 6.46 14.20 10.03
N GLY A 151 7.73 14.51 10.34
CA GLY A 151 8.37 14.15 11.60
C GLY A 151 7.69 14.69 12.85
N ASN A 152 6.92 15.78 12.75
CA ASN A 152 6.19 16.40 13.87
C ASN A 152 4.80 15.80 14.10
N LEU A 153 4.38 14.82 13.29
CA LEU A 153 3.10 14.16 13.43
C LEU A 153 3.20 12.95 14.38
N SER A 154 2.06 12.58 15.00
CA SER A 154 1.95 11.29 15.69
C SER A 154 2.15 10.13 14.72
N GLY A 155 2.55 8.96 15.24
CA GLY A 155 2.77 7.76 14.43
C GLY A 155 1.58 7.39 13.55
N GLY A 156 0.35 7.48 14.07
CA GLY A 156 -0.86 7.22 13.29
C GLY A 156 -1.08 8.23 12.16
N ASN A 157 -0.74 9.52 12.36
CA ASN A 157 -0.83 10.51 11.30
C ASN A 157 0.30 10.37 10.27
N GLN A 158 1.52 9.98 10.68
CA GLN A 158 2.58 9.60 9.75
C GLN A 158 2.14 8.45 8.84
N GLN A 159 1.53 7.40 9.41
CA GLN A 159 1.00 6.27 8.65
C GLN A 159 -0.06 6.71 7.63
N LYS A 160 -0.96 7.59 8.03
CA LYS A 160 -1.96 8.16 7.12
C LYS A 160 -1.33 8.97 5.98
N VAL A 161 -0.23 9.69 6.22
CA VAL A 161 0.51 10.38 5.14
C VAL A 161 1.09 9.37 4.16
N VAL A 162 1.64 8.23 4.64
CA VAL A 162 2.14 7.17 3.75
C VAL A 162 1.00 6.57 2.91
N ILE A 163 -0.17 6.33 3.52
CA ILE A 163 -1.35 5.86 2.79
C ILE A 163 -1.82 6.91 1.77
N ALA A 164 -1.87 8.19 2.13
CA ALA A 164 -2.20 9.27 1.20
C ALA A 164 -1.27 9.32 -0.02
N LYS A 165 0.06 9.15 0.21
CA LYS A 165 1.07 9.02 -0.84
C LYS A 165 0.76 7.86 -1.78
N LEU A 166 0.38 6.71 -1.24
CA LEU A 166 0.04 5.52 -2.00
C LEU A 166 -1.19 5.77 -2.88
N LEU A 167 -2.25 6.32 -2.29
CA LEU A 167 -3.51 6.59 -2.97
C LEU A 167 -3.40 7.65 -4.08
N CYS A 168 -2.39 8.54 -4.05
CA CYS A 168 -2.15 9.51 -5.10
C CYS A 168 -1.93 8.91 -6.49
N ARG A 169 -1.51 7.65 -6.58
CA ARG A 169 -1.34 6.90 -7.85
C ARG A 169 -2.61 6.17 -8.28
N ASP A 170 -3.65 6.21 -7.45
CA ASP A 170 -4.93 5.51 -7.68
C ASP A 170 -4.77 4.01 -7.96
N PRO A 171 -4.02 3.24 -7.13
CA PRO A 171 -3.75 1.84 -7.37
C PRO A 171 -5.03 0.99 -7.26
N GLU A 172 -5.15 -0.03 -8.10
CA GLU A 172 -6.24 -1.02 -8.02
C GLU A 172 -5.96 -2.09 -6.98
N ILE A 173 -4.67 -2.40 -6.75
CA ILE A 173 -4.19 -3.38 -5.79
C ILE A 173 -3.37 -2.64 -4.74
N LEU A 174 -3.70 -2.87 -3.48
CA LEU A 174 -3.06 -2.24 -2.34
C LEU A 174 -2.48 -3.32 -1.42
N ILE A 175 -1.18 -3.24 -1.16
CA ILE A 175 -0.49 -4.13 -0.24
C ILE A 175 -0.16 -3.33 1.02
N PHE A 176 -0.66 -3.77 2.17
CA PHE A 176 -0.40 -3.20 3.48
C PHE A 176 0.43 -4.18 4.31
N ASP A 177 1.69 -3.85 4.53
CA ASP A 177 2.59 -4.65 5.36
C ASP A 177 2.66 -4.06 6.77
N GLU A 178 2.12 -4.78 7.74
CA GLU A 178 2.03 -4.39 9.15
C GLU A 178 1.54 -2.93 9.34
N PRO A 179 0.40 -2.52 8.75
CA PRO A 179 0.01 -1.11 8.66
C PRO A 179 -0.27 -0.46 10.01
N THR A 180 -0.38 -1.24 11.07
CA THR A 180 -0.79 -0.79 12.40
C THR A 180 0.32 -0.89 13.46
N VAL A 181 1.52 -1.30 13.07
CA VAL A 181 2.66 -1.39 13.99
C VAL A 181 3.08 -0.02 14.49
N GLY A 182 3.24 0.11 15.82
CA GLY A 182 3.71 1.32 16.48
C GLY A 182 2.77 2.53 16.41
N ILE A 183 1.45 2.28 16.32
CA ILE A 183 0.42 3.30 16.41
C ILE A 183 -0.59 2.99 17.52
N ASP A 184 -1.32 4.01 17.97
CA ASP A 184 -2.35 3.88 19.02
C ASP A 184 -3.61 3.17 18.51
N VAL A 185 -4.41 2.64 19.46
CA VAL A 185 -5.62 1.85 19.17
C VAL A 185 -6.64 2.63 18.33
N GLY A 186 -6.80 3.93 18.58
CA GLY A 186 -7.73 4.76 17.83
C GLY A 186 -7.32 4.92 16.38
N ALA A 187 -6.02 5.13 16.12
CA ALA A 187 -5.48 5.23 14.79
C ALA A 187 -5.55 3.88 14.04
N LYS A 188 -5.35 2.75 14.73
CA LYS A 188 -5.54 1.40 14.15
C LYS A 188 -6.95 1.23 13.57
N GLN A 189 -7.97 1.54 14.37
CA GLN A 189 -9.37 1.43 13.93
C GLN A 189 -9.67 2.33 12.70
N GLU A 190 -9.10 3.54 12.67
CA GLU A 190 -9.27 4.43 11.52
C GLU A 190 -8.63 3.85 10.24
N ILE A 191 -7.48 3.18 10.36
CA ILE A 191 -6.80 2.52 9.23
C ILE A 191 -7.62 1.34 8.71
N PHE A 192 -8.15 0.48 9.58
CA PHE A 192 -8.98 -0.65 9.15
C PHE A 192 -10.26 -0.19 8.45
N LYS A 193 -10.96 0.83 9.00
CA LYS A 193 -12.11 1.45 8.34
C LYS A 193 -11.75 2.06 6.97
N LEU A 194 -10.52 2.53 6.81
CA LEU A 194 -10.05 3.01 5.52
C LEU A 194 -9.86 1.85 4.54
N ILE A 195 -9.24 0.73 4.98
CA ILE A 195 -9.05 -0.48 4.17
C ILE A 195 -10.42 -1.02 3.71
N GLU A 196 -11.40 -1.14 4.61
CA GLU A 196 -12.77 -1.54 4.27
C GLU A 196 -13.39 -0.65 3.18
N ARG A 197 -13.30 0.66 3.34
CA ARG A 197 -13.81 1.61 2.32
C ARG A 197 -13.10 1.51 0.97
N LEU A 198 -11.83 1.11 0.94
CA LEU A 198 -11.09 0.90 -0.30
C LEU A 198 -11.58 -0.36 -1.02
N THR A 199 -11.84 -1.44 -0.28
CA THR A 199 -12.39 -2.67 -0.85
C THR A 199 -13.85 -2.49 -1.32
N GLU A 200 -14.68 -1.76 -0.57
CA GLU A 200 -16.03 -1.38 -0.99
C GLU A 200 -16.06 -0.61 -2.33
N ARG A 201 -14.97 0.10 -2.64
CA ARG A 201 -14.77 0.77 -3.93
C ARG A 201 -14.16 -0.13 -5.02
N GLY A 202 -14.07 -1.43 -4.75
CA GLY A 202 -13.58 -2.42 -5.70
C GLY A 202 -12.05 -2.53 -5.76
N ARG A 203 -11.30 -1.99 -4.78
CA ARG A 203 -9.85 -2.24 -4.70
C ARG A 203 -9.60 -3.64 -4.14
N GLY A 204 -8.61 -4.36 -4.68
CA GLY A 204 -8.09 -5.56 -4.05
C GLY A 204 -7.05 -5.17 -3.01
N VAL A 205 -7.13 -5.76 -1.82
CA VAL A 205 -6.20 -5.46 -0.73
C VAL A 205 -5.50 -6.74 -0.30
N ILE A 206 -4.17 -6.68 -0.16
CA ILE A 206 -3.38 -7.68 0.55
C ILE A 206 -3.00 -7.08 1.89
N LEU A 207 -3.38 -7.76 2.98
CA LEU A 207 -3.07 -7.34 4.35
C LEU A 207 -2.13 -8.35 4.99
N ILE A 208 -0.94 -7.90 5.37
CA ILE A 208 0.03 -8.68 6.13
C ILE A 208 -0.03 -8.21 7.57
N SER A 209 -0.25 -9.15 8.51
CA SER A 209 -0.16 -8.86 9.94
C SER A 209 0.39 -10.06 10.71
N SER A 210 1.23 -9.75 11.70
CA SER A 210 1.69 -10.70 12.71
C SER A 210 0.65 -10.92 13.81
N TYR A 211 -0.35 -10.05 13.90
CA TYR A 211 -1.44 -10.13 14.86
C TYR A 211 -2.67 -10.76 14.19
N LEU A 212 -2.89 -12.05 14.44
CA LEU A 212 -3.91 -12.86 13.77
C LEU A 212 -5.33 -12.24 13.76
N PRO A 213 -5.82 -11.58 14.85
CA PRO A 213 -7.13 -10.91 14.84
C PRO A 213 -7.27 -9.76 13.84
N GLU A 214 -6.18 -9.27 13.27
CA GLU A 214 -6.22 -8.24 12.22
C GLU A 214 -6.46 -8.84 10.82
N VAL A 215 -6.31 -10.16 10.68
CA VAL A 215 -6.39 -10.89 9.40
C VAL A 215 -7.62 -11.81 9.35
N MET A 216 -8.22 -12.12 10.51
CA MET A 216 -9.44 -12.91 10.66
C MET A 216 -10.68 -12.06 10.66
#